data_7181179f18f1e8fd7a341ecf72705f1a
#
_entry.id   7181179f18f1e8fd7a341ecf72705f1a
#
_cell.length_a   1.000
_cell.length_b   1.000
_cell.length_c   1.000
_cell.angle_alpha   90.00
_cell.angle_beta   90.00
_cell.angle_gamma   90.00
#
_symmetry.space_group_name_H-M   'P 1'
#
loop_
_entity.id
_entity.type
_entity.pdbx_description
1 polymer ?
#
loop_
_entity_poly.entity_id
_entity_poly.type
_entity_poly.pdbx_seq_one_letter_code
_entity_poly.pdbx_strand_id
1 'polypeptide(L)'
;MNKTMKTSQVFGLLGAMVVVSGLTAAGTYKLMEKQTVQDLADSYMIQNDENGHAVQFFPTVSRASVTDNDFTQAAEKTVNAVVGVKSTQMVQTQQYQSMDPFFQFFFGNRGGMQQPQQKAREGYGSGVIISSDGYIVTNNHVIANADQLQVTLNDQRQFEATLVGTDPTTDIALLKIDAKDLPTIVFGESDKLKIGEWVLAVGNPFMLTSTVTAGIVSAKDRQLGMGQSQGNQLGIESFIQTDAAVNPGNSGGALVNTAGELVGINTAIYSETGNYAGYSFAGPSSIVSKVVADLRQFGQVQRAVLGIQIANVTADLVEKEDLKVNEGVYVHEVMDDGAAAEAGMLKGDVIVELNKVTVRNMGHLQGELARHNPGEKVQVVVNRQGKEKTLTVTLKNSKGNTDVLTKKGIDALGVTFKTPTAQELMKYGVRKGVLVKSVEQGGAFARAGIQEKFLIVKINDAVVSSDKDIEKVYNQLTTSRDADQEPVMFIVGVYPNGRTAYYAVDLSK
;
A
#
# COMPACT_ATOMS: atom_id res chain seq x y z
N MET A 1 55.58 5.20 -78.86
CA MET A 1 54.79 4.25 -79.65
C MET A 1 53.41 4.12 -79.08
N ASN A 2 52.49 4.93 -79.58
CA ASN A 2 51.07 4.85 -79.20
C ASN A 2 50.38 3.79 -80.05
N LYS A 3 50.08 2.63 -79.46
CA LYS A 3 49.21 1.67 -80.12
C LYS A 3 47.74 2.07 -79.92
N THR A 4 47.17 2.70 -80.92
CA THR A 4 45.75 2.97 -81.00
C THR A 4 44.99 1.66 -81.13
N MET A 5 44.12 1.31 -80.18
CA MET A 5 43.22 0.16 -80.30
C MET A 5 42.29 0.30 -81.51
N LYS A 6 42.15 -0.78 -82.28
CA LYS A 6 41.24 -0.80 -83.43
C LYS A 6 39.79 -0.68 -82.95
N THR A 7 38.98 0.07 -83.69
CA THR A 7 37.56 0.33 -83.34
C THR A 7 36.76 -0.94 -83.03
N SER A 8 37.07 -2.07 -83.70
CA SER A 8 36.44 -3.35 -83.46
C SER A 8 36.77 -3.94 -82.07
N GLN A 9 37.96 -3.64 -81.48
CA GLN A 9 38.35 -4.07 -80.16
C GLN A 9 37.64 -3.27 -79.02
N VAL A 10 37.35 -1.96 -79.33
CA VAL A 10 36.58 -1.13 -78.39
C VAL A 10 35.12 -1.55 -78.34
N PHE A 11 34.52 -1.88 -79.50
CA PHE A 11 33.15 -2.40 -79.58
C PHE A 11 33.02 -3.80 -78.90
N GLY A 12 34.03 -4.63 -79.06
CA GLY A 12 34.04 -5.93 -78.33
C GLY A 12 34.14 -5.82 -76.79
N LEU A 13 34.95 -4.87 -76.29
CA LEU A 13 35.07 -4.58 -74.85
C LEU A 13 33.80 -3.94 -74.30
N LEU A 14 33.18 -3.02 -75.02
CA LEU A 14 31.89 -2.43 -74.65
C LEU A 14 30.75 -3.47 -74.64
N GLY A 15 30.69 -4.38 -75.61
CA GLY A 15 29.74 -5.46 -75.63
C GLY A 15 29.93 -6.43 -74.51
N ALA A 16 31.20 -6.80 -74.20
CA ALA A 16 31.50 -7.64 -73.03
C ALA A 16 31.13 -7.01 -71.70
N MET A 17 31.34 -5.66 -71.52
CA MET A 17 30.92 -4.93 -70.32
C MET A 17 29.39 -4.93 -70.15
N VAL A 18 28.63 -4.73 -71.22
CA VAL A 18 27.15 -4.72 -71.18
C VAL A 18 26.62 -6.13 -70.80
N VAL A 19 27.21 -7.17 -71.38
CA VAL A 19 26.82 -8.57 -71.06
C VAL A 19 27.16 -8.94 -69.59
N VAL A 20 28.34 -8.55 -69.10
CA VAL A 20 28.75 -8.79 -67.70
C VAL A 20 27.89 -7.98 -66.75
N SER A 21 27.59 -6.72 -67.03
CA SER A 21 26.71 -5.91 -66.19
C SER A 21 25.26 -6.41 -66.22
N GLY A 22 24.76 -6.90 -67.35
CA GLY A 22 23.44 -7.50 -67.46
C GLY A 22 23.33 -8.85 -66.70
N LEU A 23 24.38 -9.69 -66.75
CA LEU A 23 24.42 -10.96 -66.01
C LEU A 23 24.56 -10.71 -64.50
N THR A 24 25.36 -9.72 -64.07
CA THR A 24 25.45 -9.36 -62.68
C THR A 24 24.15 -8.74 -62.14
N ALA A 25 23.49 -7.87 -62.89
CA ALA A 25 22.19 -7.31 -62.53
C ALA A 25 21.10 -8.38 -62.43
N ALA A 26 21.04 -9.31 -63.42
CA ALA A 26 20.08 -10.43 -63.37
C ALA A 26 20.40 -11.42 -62.28
N GLY A 27 21.67 -11.66 -61.93
CA GLY A 27 22.10 -12.51 -60.82
C GLY A 27 21.77 -11.89 -59.48
N THR A 28 22.01 -10.59 -59.27
CA THR A 28 21.63 -9.90 -58.03
C THR A 28 20.12 -9.77 -57.90
N TYR A 29 19.38 -9.52 -58.97
CA TYR A 29 17.93 -9.49 -58.96
C TYR A 29 17.34 -10.86 -58.55
N LYS A 30 17.82 -11.97 -59.14
CA LYS A 30 17.39 -13.30 -58.76
C LYS A 30 17.78 -13.72 -57.32
N LEU A 31 18.92 -13.22 -56.83
CA LEU A 31 19.33 -13.43 -55.43
C LEU A 31 18.43 -12.62 -54.47
N MET A 32 18.14 -11.37 -54.79
CA MET A 32 17.21 -10.53 -54.00
C MET A 32 15.79 -11.09 -54.06
N GLU A 33 15.31 -11.57 -55.19
CA GLU A 33 13.99 -12.18 -55.35
C GLU A 33 13.88 -13.49 -54.55
N LYS A 34 14.91 -14.33 -54.54
CA LYS A 34 14.95 -15.53 -53.68
C LYS A 34 14.96 -15.20 -52.21
N GLN A 35 15.72 -14.18 -51.80
CA GLN A 35 15.77 -13.76 -50.38
C GLN A 35 14.44 -13.19 -49.94
N THR A 36 13.79 -12.35 -50.74
CA THR A 36 12.47 -11.76 -50.40
C THR A 36 11.37 -12.83 -50.37
N VAL A 37 11.41 -13.83 -51.25
CA VAL A 37 10.42 -14.92 -51.26
C VAL A 37 10.66 -15.90 -50.08
N GLN A 38 11.93 -16.16 -49.72
CA GLN A 38 12.25 -16.96 -48.54
C GLN A 38 11.83 -16.28 -47.24
N ASP A 39 12.15 -14.98 -47.11
CA ASP A 39 11.74 -14.19 -45.95
C ASP A 39 10.22 -14.02 -45.83
N LEU A 40 9.51 -13.95 -46.97
CA LEU A 40 8.05 -13.99 -47.03
C LEU A 40 7.48 -15.37 -46.74
N ALA A 41 8.09 -16.44 -47.24
CA ALA A 41 7.65 -17.80 -46.96
C ALA A 41 7.82 -18.20 -45.47
N ASP A 42 8.90 -17.73 -44.84
CA ASP A 42 9.15 -17.94 -43.38
C ASP A 42 8.24 -17.05 -42.51
N SER A 43 7.67 -15.95 -43.05
CA SER A 43 6.74 -15.08 -42.35
C SER A 43 5.27 -15.50 -42.48
N TYR A 44 4.92 -16.38 -43.39
CA TYR A 44 3.56 -16.88 -43.59
C TYR A 44 3.54 -18.40 -43.51
N MET A 45 3.08 -18.95 -42.40
CA MET A 45 2.71 -20.38 -42.37
C MET A 45 1.41 -20.56 -43.11
N ILE A 46 1.48 -21.08 -44.32
CA ILE A 46 0.31 -21.59 -45.07
C ILE A 46 0.13 -23.04 -44.67
N GLN A 47 -0.83 -23.32 -43.81
CA GLN A 47 -1.31 -24.69 -43.62
C GLN A 47 -2.55 -24.89 -44.50
N ASN A 48 -2.60 -25.99 -45.22
CA ASN A 48 -3.81 -26.41 -45.89
C ASN A 48 -4.70 -27.16 -44.88
N ASP A 49 -6.00 -26.90 -44.88
CA ASP A 49 -6.94 -27.70 -44.14
C ASP A 49 -7.08 -29.12 -44.77
N GLU A 50 -7.81 -30.00 -44.10
CA GLU A 50 -8.07 -31.35 -44.57
C GLU A 50 -8.75 -31.43 -45.96
N ASN A 51 -9.26 -30.29 -46.46
CA ASN A 51 -9.92 -30.13 -47.75
C ASN A 51 -9.04 -29.43 -48.81
N GLY A 52 -7.79 -29.12 -48.48
CA GLY A 52 -6.84 -28.50 -49.40
C GLY A 52 -6.99 -26.98 -49.58
N HIS A 53 -7.76 -26.29 -48.72
CA HIS A 53 -7.88 -24.84 -48.76
C HIS A 53 -6.74 -24.19 -47.96
N ALA A 54 -6.07 -23.17 -48.55
CA ALA A 54 -5.03 -22.42 -47.87
C ALA A 54 -5.63 -21.56 -46.74
N VAL A 55 -5.27 -21.86 -45.52
CA VAL A 55 -5.62 -21.01 -44.35
C VAL A 55 -4.44 -20.11 -44.08
N GLN A 56 -4.67 -18.79 -44.26
CA GLN A 56 -3.67 -17.78 -44.03
C GLN A 56 -3.65 -17.42 -42.53
N PHE A 57 -2.60 -17.83 -41.80
CA PHE A 57 -2.34 -17.39 -40.44
C PHE A 57 -1.55 -16.09 -40.46
N PHE A 58 -1.92 -15.17 -39.58
CA PHE A 58 -1.12 -13.93 -39.38
C PHE A 58 0.31 -14.29 -38.95
N PRO A 59 1.32 -13.52 -39.39
CA PRO A 59 2.70 -13.79 -39.02
C PRO A 59 2.84 -13.79 -37.51
N THR A 60 3.26 -14.90 -36.93
CA THR A 60 3.72 -14.92 -35.55
C THR A 60 5.05 -14.20 -35.51
N VAL A 61 5.09 -13.02 -34.89
CA VAL A 61 6.36 -12.35 -34.62
C VAL A 61 7.21 -13.29 -33.79
N SER A 62 8.35 -13.70 -34.33
CA SER A 62 9.32 -14.54 -33.60
C SER A 62 9.71 -13.79 -32.32
N ARG A 63 9.50 -14.39 -31.16
CA ARG A 63 9.84 -13.83 -29.82
C ARG A 63 11.31 -13.47 -29.64
N ALA A 64 12.17 -13.76 -30.60
CA ALA A 64 13.63 -13.65 -30.47
C ALA A 64 14.19 -12.20 -30.52
N SER A 65 13.36 -11.18 -30.68
CA SER A 65 13.84 -9.78 -30.79
C SER A 65 13.24 -8.79 -29.77
N VAL A 66 12.45 -9.26 -28.82
CA VAL A 66 11.90 -8.38 -27.76
C VAL A 66 12.60 -8.74 -26.44
N THR A 67 13.86 -8.38 -26.34
CA THR A 67 14.69 -8.81 -25.20
C THR A 67 14.61 -7.92 -23.96
N ASP A 68 14.01 -6.73 -24.02
CA ASP A 68 14.05 -5.82 -22.86
C ASP A 68 12.69 -5.43 -22.26
N ASN A 69 11.56 -5.81 -22.86
CA ASN A 69 10.23 -5.46 -22.37
C ASN A 69 9.29 -6.66 -22.22
N ASP A 70 9.80 -7.87 -22.04
CA ASP A 70 8.98 -9.06 -21.76
C ASP A 70 8.69 -9.17 -20.26
N PHE A 71 7.48 -8.77 -19.87
CA PHE A 71 7.01 -8.83 -18.48
C PHE A 71 6.53 -10.23 -18.05
N THR A 72 6.60 -11.23 -18.93
CA THR A 72 6.10 -12.58 -18.67
C THR A 72 6.74 -13.19 -17.44
N GLN A 73 8.07 -13.09 -17.31
CA GLN A 73 8.79 -13.63 -16.15
C GLN A 73 8.40 -12.95 -14.83
N ALA A 74 8.25 -11.61 -14.84
CA ALA A 74 7.82 -10.88 -13.66
C ALA A 74 6.37 -11.24 -13.29
N ALA A 75 5.48 -11.36 -14.28
CA ALA A 75 4.10 -11.78 -14.08
C ALA A 75 4.01 -13.22 -13.53
N GLU A 76 4.71 -14.20 -14.13
CA GLU A 76 4.72 -15.59 -13.68
C GLU A 76 5.20 -15.76 -12.23
N LYS A 77 6.19 -14.97 -11.81
CA LYS A 77 6.70 -14.97 -10.43
C LYS A 77 5.68 -14.40 -9.43
N THR A 78 4.79 -13.50 -9.84
CA THR A 78 4.00 -12.68 -8.94
C THR A 78 2.52 -13.06 -8.86
N VAL A 79 1.91 -13.52 -9.97
CA VAL A 79 0.47 -13.80 -10.03
C VAL A 79 0.00 -14.81 -8.98
N ASN A 80 0.83 -15.81 -8.65
CA ASN A 80 0.47 -16.84 -7.68
C ASN A 80 0.63 -16.38 -6.21
N ALA A 81 1.36 -15.29 -5.97
CA ALA A 81 1.54 -14.71 -4.66
C ALA A 81 0.58 -13.53 -4.40
N VAL A 82 -0.26 -13.16 -5.38
CA VAL A 82 -1.31 -12.16 -5.20
C VAL A 82 -2.66 -12.87 -5.07
N VAL A 83 -3.40 -12.50 -4.03
CA VAL A 83 -4.64 -13.16 -3.60
C VAL A 83 -5.81 -12.20 -3.62
N GLY A 84 -7.03 -12.73 -3.72
CA GLY A 84 -8.26 -11.98 -3.47
C GLY A 84 -8.54 -11.90 -1.97
N VAL A 85 -8.94 -10.73 -1.50
CA VAL A 85 -9.37 -10.48 -0.12
C VAL A 85 -10.82 -10.07 -0.13
N LYS A 86 -11.66 -10.82 0.57
CA LYS A 86 -13.07 -10.51 0.80
C LYS A 86 -13.28 -10.12 2.25
N SER A 87 -13.88 -8.96 2.47
CA SER A 87 -14.32 -8.47 3.76
C SER A 87 -15.83 -8.52 3.84
N THR A 88 -16.39 -9.05 4.93
CA THR A 88 -17.82 -9.14 5.16
C THR A 88 -18.18 -8.38 6.43
N GLN A 89 -19.11 -7.43 6.34
CA GLN A 89 -19.66 -6.68 7.46
C GLN A 89 -21.12 -7.06 7.69
N MET A 90 -21.46 -7.48 8.90
CA MET A 90 -22.83 -7.79 9.30
C MET A 90 -23.53 -6.51 9.76
N VAL A 91 -24.40 -5.97 8.93
CA VAL A 91 -25.13 -4.74 9.25
C VAL A 91 -26.31 -5.05 10.18
N GLN A 92 -26.23 -4.67 11.46
CA GLN A 92 -27.40 -4.58 12.33
C GLN A 92 -28.21 -3.32 11.96
N THR A 93 -29.48 -3.52 11.63
CA THR A 93 -30.44 -2.47 11.25
C THR A 93 -30.53 -1.39 12.32
N GLN A 94 -29.84 -0.27 12.15
CA GLN A 94 -30.18 1.08 12.60
C GLN A 94 -28.97 2.03 12.57
N GLN A 95 -28.34 2.22 11.42
CA GLN A 95 -27.59 3.47 11.18
C GLN A 95 -27.24 3.58 9.70
N TYR A 96 -27.82 4.55 9.02
CA TYR A 96 -27.26 5.09 7.79
C TYR A 96 -25.91 5.73 8.15
N GLN A 97 -24.85 4.95 8.13
CA GLN A 97 -23.51 5.51 8.09
C GLN A 97 -23.08 5.62 6.63
N SER A 98 -22.70 6.83 6.27
CA SER A 98 -22.07 7.12 4.98
C SER A 98 -20.95 6.11 4.70
N MET A 99 -20.82 5.69 3.43
CA MET A 99 -19.64 4.97 2.95
C MET A 99 -18.39 5.65 3.49
N ASP A 100 -17.36 4.85 3.81
CA ASP A 100 -16.04 5.34 4.18
C ASP A 100 -15.65 6.48 3.21
N PRO A 101 -15.34 7.69 3.69
CA PRO A 101 -14.95 8.81 2.85
C PRO A 101 -13.80 8.50 1.89
N PHE A 102 -12.89 7.61 2.30
CA PHE A 102 -11.79 7.10 1.48
C PHE A 102 -12.33 6.32 0.27
N PHE A 103 -13.28 5.42 0.50
CA PHE A 103 -13.91 4.65 -0.58
C PHE A 103 -14.72 5.54 -1.52
N GLN A 104 -15.43 6.55 -0.99
CA GLN A 104 -16.17 7.52 -1.80
C GLN A 104 -15.26 8.39 -2.66
N PHE A 105 -14.12 8.83 -2.11
CA PHE A 105 -13.15 9.65 -2.81
C PHE A 105 -12.55 8.93 -4.02
N PHE A 106 -12.24 7.62 -3.89
CA PHE A 106 -11.57 6.86 -4.96
C PHE A 106 -12.52 6.15 -5.92
N PHE A 107 -13.69 5.73 -5.48
CA PHE A 107 -14.59 4.87 -6.27
C PHE A 107 -15.92 5.54 -6.64
N GLY A 108 -16.11 6.81 -6.26
CA GLY A 108 -17.27 7.60 -6.60
C GLY A 108 -18.56 7.17 -5.87
N ASN A 109 -19.59 8.02 -5.91
CA ASN A 109 -20.88 7.81 -5.26
C ASN A 109 -21.80 6.94 -6.13
N ARG A 110 -21.54 5.63 -6.26
CA ARG A 110 -22.45 4.67 -6.91
C ARG A 110 -23.45 4.07 -5.91
N GLY A 111 -24.15 4.92 -5.18
CA GLY A 111 -25.23 4.53 -4.29
C GLY A 111 -26.59 4.62 -4.96
N GLY A 112 -27.01 3.60 -5.70
CA GLY A 112 -28.41 3.43 -6.08
C GLY A 112 -29.25 3.07 -4.86
N MET A 113 -30.34 3.81 -4.61
CA MET A 113 -31.34 3.48 -3.60
C MET A 113 -31.91 2.08 -3.85
N GLN A 114 -31.66 1.13 -2.98
CA GLN A 114 -32.43 -0.11 -2.88
C GLN A 114 -32.84 -0.36 -1.43
N GLN A 115 -34.05 -0.90 -1.28
CA GLN A 115 -34.78 -1.12 -0.03
C GLN A 115 -34.04 -2.02 0.98
N PRO A 116 -34.32 -1.88 2.30
CA PRO A 116 -33.61 -2.56 3.37
C PRO A 116 -33.99 -4.04 3.41
N GLN A 117 -33.12 -4.89 2.90
CA GLN A 117 -33.02 -6.28 3.30
C GLN A 117 -31.73 -6.45 4.11
N GLN A 118 -31.81 -7.21 5.22
CA GLN A 118 -30.64 -7.65 5.99
C GLN A 118 -29.67 -8.42 5.07
N LYS A 119 -28.75 -7.71 4.42
CA LYS A 119 -27.69 -8.31 3.62
C LYS A 119 -26.37 -7.90 4.24
N ALA A 120 -25.52 -8.88 4.52
CA ALA A 120 -24.12 -8.66 4.80
C ALA A 120 -23.52 -7.78 3.67
N ARG A 121 -22.79 -6.74 4.04
CA ARG A 121 -22.09 -5.88 3.08
C ARG A 121 -20.73 -6.54 2.80
N GLU A 122 -20.45 -6.77 1.54
CA GLU A 122 -19.19 -7.37 1.10
C GLU A 122 -18.29 -6.32 0.44
N GLY A 123 -17.02 -6.31 0.82
CA GLY A 123 -15.95 -5.58 0.18
C GLY A 123 -14.97 -6.54 -0.49
N TYR A 124 -14.34 -6.11 -1.56
CA TYR A 124 -13.37 -6.90 -2.31
C TYR A 124 -12.11 -6.10 -2.57
N GLY A 125 -10.97 -6.74 -2.40
CA GLY A 125 -9.64 -6.21 -2.70
C GLY A 125 -8.66 -7.33 -2.99
N SER A 126 -7.41 -6.99 -2.97
CA SER A 126 -6.29 -7.91 -3.18
C SER A 126 -5.38 -7.95 -1.95
N GLY A 127 -4.50 -8.94 -1.90
CA GLY A 127 -3.42 -9.04 -0.92
C GLY A 127 -2.18 -9.66 -1.54
N VAL A 128 -1.05 -9.50 -0.88
CA VAL A 128 0.25 -10.03 -1.30
C VAL A 128 0.78 -10.98 -0.24
N ILE A 129 1.02 -12.24 -0.61
CA ILE A 129 1.64 -13.23 0.27
C ILE A 129 3.13 -12.88 0.42
N ILE A 130 3.56 -12.59 1.65
CA ILE A 130 4.93 -12.18 1.97
C ILE A 130 5.73 -13.25 2.70
N SER A 131 5.07 -14.32 3.15
CA SER A 131 5.74 -15.45 3.80
C SER A 131 5.04 -16.76 3.48
N SER A 132 5.81 -17.85 3.37
CA SER A 132 5.31 -19.17 3.01
C SER A 132 4.38 -19.80 4.05
N ASP A 133 4.37 -19.26 5.29
CA ASP A 133 3.50 -19.67 6.39
C ASP A 133 2.18 -18.89 6.44
N GLY A 134 1.91 -17.99 5.46
CA GLY A 134 0.59 -17.38 5.27
C GLY A 134 0.41 -15.97 5.81
N TYR A 135 1.46 -15.18 5.98
CA TYR A 135 1.31 -13.73 6.18
C TYR A 135 1.02 -13.03 4.85
N ILE A 136 0.02 -12.15 4.88
CA ILE A 136 -0.50 -11.44 3.70
C ILE A 136 -0.60 -9.96 4.03
N VAL A 137 -0.05 -9.12 3.17
CA VAL A 137 -0.21 -7.65 3.24
C VAL A 137 -1.38 -7.26 2.35
N THR A 138 -2.22 -6.35 2.85
CA THR A 138 -3.28 -5.69 2.08
C THR A 138 -3.42 -4.24 2.55
N ASN A 139 -4.37 -3.48 1.99
CA ASN A 139 -4.70 -2.15 2.50
C ASN A 139 -5.65 -2.24 3.70
N ASN A 140 -5.51 -1.28 4.63
CA ASN A 140 -6.41 -1.15 5.75
C ASN A 140 -7.86 -0.89 5.31
N HIS A 141 -8.09 -0.04 4.30
CA HIS A 141 -9.43 0.26 3.80
C HIS A 141 -10.13 -0.96 3.18
N VAL A 142 -9.40 -1.97 2.67
CA VAL A 142 -9.97 -3.21 2.11
C VAL A 142 -10.63 -4.04 3.22
N ILE A 143 -10.08 -4.00 4.43
CA ILE A 143 -10.56 -4.82 5.55
C ILE A 143 -11.30 -4.00 6.61
N ALA A 144 -11.46 -2.69 6.39
CA ALA A 144 -12.06 -1.78 7.34
C ALA A 144 -13.51 -2.19 7.67
N ASN A 145 -13.83 -2.23 8.98
CA ASN A 145 -15.13 -2.63 9.54
C ASN A 145 -15.59 -4.06 9.16
N ALA A 146 -14.67 -4.95 8.78
CA ALA A 146 -15.01 -6.34 8.50
C ALA A 146 -15.20 -7.14 9.80
N ASP A 147 -16.31 -7.90 9.87
CA ASP A 147 -16.54 -8.91 10.91
C ASP A 147 -15.88 -10.25 10.53
N GLN A 148 -15.75 -10.51 9.23
CA GLN A 148 -15.14 -11.71 8.69
C GLN A 148 -14.23 -11.37 7.50
N LEU A 149 -13.08 -12.04 7.45
CA LEU A 149 -12.09 -11.91 6.38
C LEU A 149 -11.86 -13.27 5.73
N GLN A 150 -11.92 -13.31 4.41
CA GLN A 150 -11.65 -14.49 3.61
C GLN A 150 -10.60 -14.16 2.55
N VAL A 151 -9.65 -15.07 2.38
CA VAL A 151 -8.61 -14.98 1.34
C VAL A 151 -8.83 -16.10 0.33
N THR A 152 -8.80 -15.75 -0.94
CA THR A 152 -8.85 -16.71 -2.06
C THR A 152 -7.52 -16.64 -2.80
N LEU A 153 -6.82 -17.76 -2.86
CA LEU A 153 -5.57 -17.91 -3.60
C LEU A 153 -5.83 -17.94 -5.12
N ASN A 154 -4.78 -17.74 -5.91
CA ASN A 154 -4.89 -17.81 -7.38
C ASN A 154 -5.34 -19.20 -7.89
N ASP A 155 -5.07 -20.28 -7.13
CA ASP A 155 -5.53 -21.64 -7.39
C ASP A 155 -6.94 -21.94 -6.85
N GLN A 156 -7.68 -20.91 -6.42
CA GLN A 156 -9.06 -20.95 -5.92
C GLN A 156 -9.23 -21.59 -4.53
N ARG A 157 -8.17 -21.98 -3.82
CA ARG A 157 -8.28 -22.36 -2.41
C ARG A 157 -8.70 -21.15 -1.57
N GLN A 158 -9.58 -21.38 -0.63
CA GLN A 158 -10.13 -20.34 0.26
C GLN A 158 -9.75 -20.61 1.70
N PHE A 159 -9.40 -19.54 2.42
CA PHE A 159 -9.02 -19.58 3.82
C PHE A 159 -9.70 -18.45 4.59
N GLU A 160 -10.10 -18.72 5.83
CA GLU A 160 -10.37 -17.66 6.77
C GLU A 160 -9.07 -16.95 7.11
N ALA A 161 -9.12 -15.62 7.20
CA ALA A 161 -7.98 -14.81 7.56
C ALA A 161 -8.21 -14.13 8.91
N THR A 162 -7.16 -14.11 9.74
CA THR A 162 -7.14 -13.34 10.98
C THR A 162 -6.36 -12.06 10.78
N LEU A 163 -6.84 -10.95 11.36
CA LEU A 163 -6.13 -9.68 11.37
C LEU A 163 -5.01 -9.73 12.41
N VAL A 164 -3.75 -9.64 11.97
CA VAL A 164 -2.58 -9.53 12.85
C VAL A 164 -2.43 -8.12 13.39
N GLY A 165 -2.66 -7.14 12.52
CA GLY A 165 -2.63 -5.73 12.89
C GLY A 165 -2.87 -4.84 11.68
N THR A 166 -3.16 -3.57 11.94
CA THR A 166 -3.40 -2.57 10.91
C THR A 166 -2.80 -1.23 11.28
N ASP A 167 -2.44 -0.46 10.27
CA ASP A 167 -2.02 0.94 10.38
C ASP A 167 -2.85 1.82 9.44
N PRO A 168 -3.89 2.46 9.96
CA PRO A 168 -4.71 3.38 9.16
C PRO A 168 -3.93 4.58 8.60
N THR A 169 -2.76 4.90 9.17
CA THR A 169 -1.97 6.07 8.77
C THR A 169 -1.21 5.85 7.46
N THR A 170 -0.75 4.62 7.21
CA THR A 170 -0.12 4.20 5.95
C THR A 170 -1.07 3.40 5.07
N ASP A 171 -2.30 3.17 5.54
CA ASP A 171 -3.31 2.33 4.89
C ASP A 171 -2.82 0.88 4.65
N ILE A 172 -2.05 0.31 5.57
CA ILE A 172 -1.53 -1.06 5.50
C ILE A 172 -2.18 -1.94 6.56
N ALA A 173 -2.50 -3.18 6.20
CA ALA A 173 -2.94 -4.23 7.12
C ALA A 173 -2.16 -5.52 6.88
N LEU A 174 -1.94 -6.27 7.95
CA LEU A 174 -1.29 -7.58 7.95
C LEU A 174 -2.30 -8.65 8.38
N LEU A 175 -2.52 -9.61 7.50
CA LEU A 175 -3.40 -10.75 7.70
C LEU A 175 -2.58 -12.03 7.88
N LYS A 176 -3.20 -13.06 8.47
CA LYS A 176 -2.64 -14.40 8.60
C LYS A 176 -3.70 -15.44 8.21
N ILE A 177 -3.30 -16.38 7.35
CA ILE A 177 -4.08 -17.58 7.02
C ILE A 177 -3.35 -18.83 7.52
N ASP A 178 -4.08 -19.89 7.82
CA ASP A 178 -3.50 -21.20 8.20
C ASP A 178 -3.21 -22.01 6.95
N ALA A 179 -2.06 -21.74 6.35
CA ALA A 179 -1.55 -22.44 5.17
C ALA A 179 -0.03 -22.48 5.19
N LYS A 180 0.56 -23.43 4.45
CA LYS A 180 2.02 -23.63 4.36
C LYS A 180 2.44 -23.74 2.91
N ASP A 181 3.74 -23.60 2.68
CA ASP A 181 4.36 -23.75 1.36
C ASP A 181 3.73 -22.85 0.29
N LEU A 182 3.34 -21.63 0.70
CA LEU A 182 2.74 -20.66 -0.20
C LEU A 182 3.80 -19.95 -1.05
N PRO A 183 3.46 -19.60 -2.30
CA PRO A 183 4.30 -18.73 -3.13
C PRO A 183 4.36 -17.33 -2.51
N THR A 184 5.55 -16.72 -2.55
CA THR A 184 5.79 -15.39 -1.95
C THR A 184 6.43 -14.44 -2.93
N ILE A 185 6.24 -13.13 -2.74
CA ILE A 185 6.97 -12.08 -3.46
C ILE A 185 8.11 -11.57 -2.59
N VAL A 186 9.29 -11.42 -3.19
CA VAL A 186 10.46 -10.82 -2.53
C VAL A 186 10.31 -9.29 -2.52
N PHE A 187 10.61 -8.66 -1.39
CA PHE A 187 10.63 -7.20 -1.30
C PHE A 187 11.80 -6.62 -2.11
N GLY A 188 11.48 -5.70 -3.01
CA GLY A 188 12.42 -4.88 -3.75
C GLY A 188 12.64 -3.53 -3.06
N GLU A 189 13.60 -2.75 -3.57
CA GLU A 189 14.00 -1.47 -3.02
C GLU A 189 13.26 -0.31 -3.71
N SER A 190 12.08 0.09 -3.21
CA SER A 190 11.29 1.19 -3.76
C SER A 190 12.02 2.53 -3.82
N ASP A 191 12.98 2.73 -2.91
CA ASP A 191 13.73 3.97 -2.82
C ASP A 191 14.69 4.17 -3.99
N LYS A 192 15.17 3.06 -4.58
CA LYS A 192 16.04 3.07 -5.76
C LYS A 192 15.30 3.22 -7.07
N LEU A 193 13.96 3.07 -7.07
CA LEU A 193 13.17 3.30 -8.27
C LEU A 193 13.40 4.70 -8.84
N LYS A 194 13.48 4.78 -10.16
CA LYS A 194 13.59 6.03 -10.91
C LYS A 194 12.32 6.29 -11.70
N ILE A 195 11.98 7.56 -11.88
CA ILE A 195 10.91 7.96 -12.78
C ILE A 195 11.25 7.46 -14.18
N GLY A 196 10.26 6.83 -14.83
CA GLY A 196 10.41 6.19 -16.14
C GLY A 196 10.71 4.68 -16.09
N GLU A 197 11.05 4.11 -14.92
CA GLU A 197 11.22 2.65 -14.80
C GLU A 197 9.89 1.90 -14.95
N TRP A 198 9.94 0.76 -15.64
CA TRP A 198 8.78 -0.11 -15.82
C TRP A 198 8.36 -0.78 -14.51
N VAL A 199 7.06 -0.79 -14.27
CA VAL A 199 6.43 -1.49 -13.15
C VAL A 199 5.16 -2.21 -13.60
N LEU A 200 4.78 -3.27 -12.89
CA LEU A 200 3.55 -4.00 -13.10
C LEU A 200 2.68 -3.91 -11.87
N ALA A 201 1.41 -3.56 -12.08
CA ALA A 201 0.39 -3.64 -11.05
C ALA A 201 -0.33 -4.99 -11.17
N VAL A 202 -0.28 -5.77 -10.09
CA VAL A 202 -0.86 -7.11 -10.01
C VAL A 202 -1.94 -7.09 -8.93
N GLY A 203 -3.14 -7.55 -9.27
CA GLY A 203 -4.25 -7.69 -8.34
C GLY A 203 -5.07 -8.93 -8.64
N ASN A 204 -5.97 -9.31 -7.74
CA ASN A 204 -6.93 -10.40 -7.93
C ASN A 204 -8.35 -9.86 -7.72
N PRO A 205 -8.85 -9.03 -8.66
CA PRO A 205 -10.15 -8.40 -8.52
C PRO A 205 -11.26 -9.42 -8.57
N PHE A 206 -12.24 -9.27 -7.69
CA PHE A 206 -13.45 -10.11 -7.64
C PHE A 206 -13.20 -11.60 -7.41
N MET A 207 -12.02 -11.98 -6.87
CA MET A 207 -11.64 -13.38 -6.57
C MET A 207 -11.69 -14.30 -7.79
N LEU A 208 -11.46 -13.75 -8.99
CA LEU A 208 -11.45 -14.53 -10.24
C LEU A 208 -10.06 -15.15 -10.46
N THR A 209 -9.20 -14.42 -11.12
CA THR A 209 -7.78 -14.75 -11.34
C THR A 209 -6.97 -13.48 -11.32
N SER A 210 -5.67 -13.61 -11.03
CA SER A 210 -4.79 -12.45 -10.98
C SER A 210 -4.71 -11.72 -12.32
N THR A 211 -4.85 -10.40 -12.27
CA THR A 211 -4.76 -9.48 -13.40
C THR A 211 -3.46 -8.72 -13.31
N VAL A 212 -2.76 -8.56 -14.42
CA VAL A 212 -1.50 -7.82 -14.53
C VAL A 212 -1.67 -6.67 -15.52
N THR A 213 -1.27 -5.48 -15.12
CA THR A 213 -1.15 -4.31 -15.99
C THR A 213 0.25 -3.74 -15.89
N ALA A 214 0.75 -3.13 -16.97
CA ALA A 214 2.08 -2.54 -17.03
C ALA A 214 2.00 -1.03 -17.22
N GLY A 215 2.97 -0.34 -16.66
CA GLY A 215 3.18 1.10 -16.78
C GLY A 215 4.56 1.50 -16.28
N ILE A 216 4.77 2.76 -16.03
CA ILE A 216 6.03 3.29 -15.52
C ILE A 216 5.86 3.98 -14.16
N VAL A 217 6.95 4.18 -13.47
CA VAL A 217 6.99 5.11 -12.34
C VAL A 217 6.84 6.52 -12.89
N SER A 218 5.68 7.14 -12.71
CA SER A 218 5.37 8.48 -13.20
C SER A 218 5.88 9.58 -12.27
N ALA A 219 5.84 9.34 -10.97
CA ALA A 219 6.37 10.23 -9.93
C ALA A 219 6.62 9.44 -8.63
N LYS A 220 7.33 10.08 -7.69
CA LYS A 220 7.56 9.57 -6.34
C LYS A 220 7.15 10.62 -5.31
N ASP A 221 6.95 10.18 -4.07
CA ASP A 221 6.68 11.03 -2.90
C ASP A 221 5.45 11.93 -3.09
N ARG A 222 4.41 11.37 -3.76
CA ARG A 222 3.16 12.07 -4.01
C ARG A 222 2.28 12.12 -2.76
N GLN A 223 1.69 13.29 -2.53
CA GLN A 223 0.67 13.54 -1.55
C GLN A 223 -0.67 13.74 -2.24
N LEU A 224 -1.73 13.14 -1.71
CA LEU A 224 -3.09 13.21 -2.23
C LEU A 224 -4.01 14.05 -1.33
N GLY A 225 -3.55 14.41 -0.12
CA GLY A 225 -4.31 15.16 0.86
C GLY A 225 -5.43 14.34 1.54
N MET A 226 -5.37 13.03 1.45
CA MET A 226 -6.40 12.14 1.97
C MET A 226 -6.48 12.15 3.49
N GLY A 227 -5.33 12.21 4.15
CA GLY A 227 -5.24 12.24 5.62
C GLY A 227 -5.92 13.46 6.23
N GLN A 228 -5.86 14.61 5.56
CA GLN A 228 -6.46 15.85 6.05
C GLN A 228 -7.99 15.83 5.98
N SER A 229 -8.57 15.23 4.95
CA SER A 229 -10.02 15.16 4.76
C SER A 229 -10.72 14.25 5.79
N GLN A 230 -10.00 13.32 6.40
CA GLN A 230 -10.52 12.37 7.39
C GLN A 230 -10.23 12.77 8.85
N GLY A 231 -9.65 13.94 9.09
CA GLY A 231 -9.25 14.38 10.43
C GLY A 231 -8.00 13.62 10.97
N ASN A 232 -7.36 12.80 10.16
CA ASN A 232 -6.12 12.11 10.49
C ASN A 232 -4.92 12.99 10.11
N GLN A 233 -4.54 13.90 11.01
CA GLN A 233 -3.42 14.83 10.82
C GLN A 233 -2.05 14.13 10.69
N LEU A 234 -1.98 12.83 10.95
CA LEU A 234 -0.75 12.04 10.93
C LEU A 234 -0.65 11.11 9.71
N GLY A 235 -1.51 11.24 8.70
CA GLY A 235 -1.45 10.46 7.48
C GLY A 235 -0.07 10.57 6.81
N ILE A 236 0.59 9.43 6.57
CA ILE A 236 1.85 9.37 5.84
C ILE A 236 1.52 9.16 4.37
N GLU A 237 1.73 10.19 3.58
CA GLU A 237 1.50 10.18 2.16
C GLU A 237 2.84 10.38 1.44
N SER A 238 3.43 9.28 0.97
CA SER A 238 4.65 9.25 0.16
C SER A 238 4.47 8.20 -0.92
N PHE A 239 3.49 8.41 -1.81
CA PHE A 239 3.09 7.40 -2.79
C PHE A 239 4.01 7.38 -4.02
N ILE A 240 4.20 6.18 -4.56
CA ILE A 240 4.68 5.97 -5.92
C ILE A 240 3.47 6.18 -6.84
N GLN A 241 3.58 7.11 -7.79
CA GLN A 241 2.61 7.29 -8.86
C GLN A 241 3.01 6.47 -10.08
N THR A 242 2.06 5.77 -10.69
CA THR A 242 2.24 4.99 -11.92
C THR A 242 1.06 5.17 -12.86
N ASP A 243 1.28 4.98 -14.15
CA ASP A 243 0.25 4.87 -15.17
C ASP A 243 -0.13 3.41 -15.49
N ALA A 244 0.42 2.43 -14.77
CA ALA A 244 -0.12 1.07 -14.74
C ALA A 244 -1.58 1.12 -14.27
N ALA A 245 -2.50 0.50 -15.03
CA ALA A 245 -3.92 0.59 -14.76
C ALA A 245 -4.30 -0.15 -13.47
N VAL A 246 -4.70 0.58 -12.45
CA VAL A 246 -5.29 0.07 -11.22
C VAL A 246 -6.79 0.38 -11.23
N ASN A 247 -7.60 -0.61 -10.95
CA ASN A 247 -9.07 -0.51 -10.87
C ASN A 247 -9.58 -1.06 -9.54
N PRO A 248 -10.84 -0.80 -9.17
CA PRO A 248 -11.46 -1.41 -7.99
C PRO A 248 -11.24 -2.92 -7.93
N GLY A 249 -10.74 -3.40 -6.79
CA GLY A 249 -10.32 -4.79 -6.58
C GLY A 249 -8.81 -5.01 -6.64
N ASN A 250 -8.02 -4.14 -7.28
CA ASN A 250 -6.56 -4.22 -7.27
C ASN A 250 -5.92 -3.62 -5.99
N SER A 251 -6.68 -2.84 -5.21
CA SER A 251 -6.22 -2.29 -3.93
C SER A 251 -5.75 -3.40 -2.99
N GLY A 252 -4.59 -3.24 -2.37
CA GLY A 252 -3.91 -4.27 -1.57
C GLY A 252 -3.05 -5.24 -2.38
N GLY A 253 -3.11 -5.21 -3.71
CA GLY A 253 -2.27 -5.99 -4.61
C GLY A 253 -0.86 -5.42 -4.76
N ALA A 254 -0.02 -6.12 -5.52
CA ALA A 254 1.38 -5.80 -5.68
C ALA A 254 1.62 -4.75 -6.78
N LEU A 255 2.52 -3.79 -6.53
CA LEU A 255 3.28 -3.12 -7.56
C LEU A 255 4.68 -3.72 -7.57
N VAL A 256 5.11 -4.28 -8.71
CA VAL A 256 6.40 -4.96 -8.84
C VAL A 256 7.25 -4.35 -9.94
N ASN A 257 8.58 -4.48 -9.82
CA ASN A 257 9.52 -4.14 -10.88
C ASN A 257 9.59 -5.25 -11.95
N THR A 258 10.39 -5.06 -12.98
CA THR A 258 10.59 -6.04 -14.08
C THR A 258 11.26 -7.33 -13.64
N ALA A 259 11.89 -7.38 -12.47
CA ALA A 259 12.42 -8.60 -11.87
C ALA A 259 11.36 -9.41 -11.10
N GLY A 260 10.15 -8.86 -10.91
CA GLY A 260 9.08 -9.44 -10.10
C GLY A 260 9.24 -9.18 -8.60
N GLU A 261 10.03 -8.17 -8.20
CA GLU A 261 10.21 -7.79 -6.80
C GLU A 261 9.16 -6.76 -6.40
N LEU A 262 8.63 -6.86 -5.18
CA LEU A 262 7.61 -5.97 -4.63
C LEU A 262 8.20 -4.59 -4.36
N VAL A 263 7.78 -3.58 -5.10
CA VAL A 263 8.20 -2.19 -4.91
C VAL A 263 7.11 -1.31 -4.31
N GLY A 264 5.87 -1.83 -4.21
CA GLY A 264 4.80 -1.13 -3.54
C GLY A 264 3.53 -1.96 -3.40
N ILE A 265 2.57 -1.43 -2.63
CA ILE A 265 1.20 -1.97 -2.51
C ILE A 265 0.25 -1.01 -3.21
N ASN A 266 -0.48 -1.50 -4.20
CA ASN A 266 -1.49 -0.73 -4.93
C ASN A 266 -2.55 -0.24 -3.95
N THR A 267 -2.72 1.06 -3.84
CA THR A 267 -3.56 1.65 -2.78
C THR A 267 -4.75 2.40 -3.37
N ALA A 268 -4.52 3.25 -4.38
CA ALA A 268 -5.49 4.25 -4.78
C ALA A 268 -5.38 4.63 -6.26
N ILE A 269 -6.46 5.22 -6.77
CA ILE A 269 -6.47 5.94 -8.06
C ILE A 269 -6.97 7.36 -7.81
N TYR A 270 -6.45 8.34 -8.55
CA TYR A 270 -7.08 9.66 -8.64
C TYR A 270 -8.04 9.66 -9.82
N SER A 271 -9.34 9.80 -9.54
CA SER A 271 -10.36 9.70 -10.56
C SER A 271 -11.64 10.44 -10.16
N GLU A 272 -12.18 11.23 -11.06
CA GLU A 272 -13.49 11.90 -10.86
C GLU A 272 -14.67 10.93 -11.07
N THR A 273 -14.47 9.87 -11.86
CA THR A 273 -15.52 8.92 -12.23
C THR A 273 -15.47 7.60 -11.48
N GLY A 274 -14.41 7.38 -10.68
CA GLY A 274 -14.13 6.12 -9.99
C GLY A 274 -13.50 5.03 -10.87
N ASN A 275 -13.15 5.35 -12.14
CA ASN A 275 -12.43 4.46 -13.02
C ASN A 275 -11.01 4.99 -13.26
N TYR A 276 -10.09 4.11 -13.67
CA TYR A 276 -8.72 4.48 -14.01
C TYR A 276 -8.69 5.63 -15.03
N ALA A 277 -7.91 6.68 -14.73
CA ALA A 277 -7.75 7.88 -15.54
C ALA A 277 -6.26 8.24 -15.76
N GLY A 278 -5.35 7.28 -15.70
CA GLY A 278 -3.91 7.50 -15.88
C GLY A 278 -3.14 7.82 -14.59
N TYR A 279 -3.79 7.82 -13.43
CA TYR A 279 -3.18 8.15 -12.14
C TYR A 279 -3.47 7.06 -11.13
N SER A 280 -2.51 6.18 -10.93
CA SER A 280 -2.52 5.13 -9.89
C SER A 280 -1.45 5.40 -8.86
N PHE A 281 -1.67 4.97 -7.62
CA PHE A 281 -0.79 5.23 -6.49
C PHE A 281 -0.57 3.95 -5.69
N ALA A 282 0.68 3.75 -5.27
CA ALA A 282 1.08 2.62 -4.44
C ALA A 282 1.91 3.09 -3.25
N GLY A 283 1.68 2.48 -2.08
CA GLY A 283 2.52 2.66 -0.91
C GLY A 283 3.89 1.99 -1.11
N PRO A 284 5.02 2.70 -0.90
CA PRO A 284 6.36 2.16 -1.16
C PRO A 284 6.70 0.93 -0.33
N SER A 285 7.39 -0.05 -0.92
CA SER A 285 7.81 -1.28 -0.23
C SER A 285 8.69 -1.03 0.99
N SER A 286 9.48 0.04 1.02
CA SER A 286 10.30 0.43 2.17
C SER A 286 9.46 0.78 3.40
N ILE A 287 8.32 1.47 3.21
CA ILE A 287 7.36 1.76 4.29
C ILE A 287 6.60 0.49 4.66
N VAL A 288 6.11 -0.26 3.66
CA VAL A 288 5.36 -1.49 3.88
C VAL A 288 6.15 -2.51 4.69
N SER A 289 7.41 -2.76 4.36
CA SER A 289 8.26 -3.72 5.08
C SER A 289 8.45 -3.36 6.55
N LYS A 290 8.66 -2.07 6.85
CA LYS A 290 8.78 -1.56 8.21
C LYS A 290 7.47 -1.73 8.98
N VAL A 291 6.33 -1.34 8.40
CA VAL A 291 5.00 -1.49 9.01
C VAL A 291 4.71 -2.96 9.32
N VAL A 292 4.97 -3.86 8.37
CA VAL A 292 4.77 -5.31 8.54
C VAL A 292 5.65 -5.88 9.67
N ALA A 293 6.93 -5.50 9.71
CA ALA A 293 7.84 -5.93 10.76
C ALA A 293 7.34 -5.50 12.15
N ASP A 294 6.91 -4.25 12.27
CA ASP A 294 6.39 -3.71 13.53
C ASP A 294 5.07 -4.37 13.95
N LEU A 295 4.12 -4.52 13.02
CA LEU A 295 2.84 -5.18 13.30
C LEU A 295 3.05 -6.63 13.75
N ARG A 296 3.98 -7.36 13.12
CA ARG A 296 4.31 -8.73 13.50
C ARG A 296 4.98 -8.82 14.87
N GLN A 297 5.89 -7.90 15.19
CA GLN A 297 6.70 -7.96 16.39
C GLN A 297 6.02 -7.32 17.61
N PHE A 298 5.33 -6.19 17.41
CA PHE A 298 4.82 -5.34 18.49
C PHE A 298 3.28 -5.24 18.51
N GLY A 299 2.61 -5.73 17.45
CA GLY A 299 1.17 -5.57 17.25
C GLY A 299 0.75 -4.14 16.87
N GLN A 300 1.70 -3.20 16.80
CA GLN A 300 1.49 -1.80 16.39
C GLN A 300 2.76 -1.20 15.81
N VAL A 301 2.59 -0.17 14.96
CA VAL A 301 3.71 0.50 14.28
C VAL A 301 4.49 1.39 15.25
N GLN A 302 5.83 1.27 15.21
CA GLN A 302 6.77 2.11 15.96
C GLN A 302 7.00 3.40 15.19
N ARG A 303 6.13 4.39 15.38
CA ARG A 303 6.18 5.64 14.63
C ARG A 303 7.08 6.66 15.27
N ALA A 304 8.13 7.05 14.53
CA ALA A 304 9.02 8.13 14.88
C ALA A 304 8.45 9.48 14.43
N VAL A 305 8.51 10.47 15.31
CA VAL A 305 8.03 11.84 15.04
C VAL A 305 9.07 12.88 15.46
N LEU A 306 9.06 14.01 14.75
CA LEU A 306 9.86 15.20 15.08
C LEU A 306 9.16 16.11 16.11
N GLY A 307 7.82 16.11 16.15
CA GLY A 307 7.05 17.03 16.99
C GLY A 307 7.01 18.44 16.41
N ILE A 308 6.64 18.56 15.13
CA ILE A 308 6.55 19.82 14.38
C ILE A 308 5.25 19.90 13.57
N GLN A 309 4.76 21.11 13.33
CA GLN A 309 3.77 21.38 12.29
C GLN A 309 4.48 21.93 11.06
N ILE A 310 4.14 21.38 9.91
CA ILE A 310 4.89 21.59 8.67
C ILE A 310 3.97 21.99 7.51
N ALA A 311 4.57 22.64 6.50
CA ALA A 311 3.94 22.94 5.22
C ALA A 311 4.95 22.76 4.08
N ASN A 312 4.44 22.47 2.87
CA ASN A 312 5.29 22.51 1.69
C ASN A 312 5.76 23.95 1.40
N VAL A 313 7.02 24.12 1.01
CA VAL A 313 7.48 25.39 0.46
C VAL A 313 6.78 25.64 -0.87
N THR A 314 6.05 26.75 -0.96
CA THR A 314 5.34 27.22 -2.17
C THR A 314 5.83 28.64 -2.50
N ALA A 315 5.61 29.09 -3.75
CA ALA A 315 6.01 30.44 -4.19
C ALA A 315 5.43 31.52 -3.25
N ASP A 316 4.14 31.38 -2.88
CA ASP A 316 3.48 32.33 -1.95
C ASP A 316 4.12 32.33 -0.57
N LEU A 317 4.53 31.14 -0.07
CA LEU A 317 5.18 31.03 1.23
C LEU A 317 6.60 31.59 1.19
N VAL A 318 7.33 31.40 0.08
CA VAL A 318 8.66 32.00 -0.15
C VAL A 318 8.59 33.52 -0.07
N GLU A 319 7.61 34.14 -0.73
CA GLU A 319 7.43 35.59 -0.71
C GLU A 319 7.00 36.09 0.66
N LYS A 320 6.01 35.44 1.28
CA LYS A 320 5.44 35.84 2.56
C LYS A 320 6.42 35.77 3.72
N GLU A 321 7.21 34.71 3.80
CA GLU A 321 8.15 34.42 4.91
C GLU A 321 9.60 34.78 4.56
N ASP A 322 9.86 35.41 3.39
CA ASP A 322 11.19 35.78 2.86
C ASP A 322 12.17 34.58 2.86
N LEU A 323 11.68 33.40 2.44
CA LEU A 323 12.50 32.19 2.42
C LEU A 323 13.61 32.32 1.36
N LYS A 324 14.75 31.69 1.64
CA LYS A 324 15.93 31.72 0.74
C LYS A 324 16.09 30.44 -0.06
N VAL A 325 15.10 29.55 -0.03
CA VAL A 325 15.01 28.29 -0.76
C VAL A 325 13.62 28.15 -1.36
N ASN A 326 13.54 27.48 -2.52
CA ASN A 326 12.28 27.32 -3.28
C ASN A 326 11.65 25.93 -3.13
N GLU A 327 12.31 25.01 -2.41
CA GLU A 327 11.81 23.66 -2.12
C GLU A 327 12.23 23.26 -0.69
N GLY A 328 11.55 22.25 -0.16
CA GLY A 328 11.76 21.76 1.20
C GLY A 328 10.47 21.78 2.03
N VAL A 329 10.62 21.62 3.33
CA VAL A 329 9.51 21.57 4.28
C VAL A 329 9.65 22.68 5.30
N TYR A 330 8.74 23.66 5.27
CA TYR A 330 8.70 24.78 6.19
C TYR A 330 8.17 24.36 7.56
N VAL A 331 8.86 24.72 8.63
CA VAL A 331 8.47 24.47 10.02
C VAL A 331 7.61 25.64 10.51
N HIS A 332 6.29 25.37 10.58
CA HIS A 332 5.32 26.36 11.01
C HIS A 332 5.29 26.52 12.54
N GLU A 333 5.45 25.39 13.25
CA GLU A 333 5.46 25.34 14.71
C GLU A 333 6.33 24.18 15.20
N VAL A 334 6.98 24.33 16.33
CA VAL A 334 7.76 23.30 17.02
C VAL A 334 7.09 23.06 18.38
N MET A 335 6.75 21.81 18.67
CA MET A 335 6.14 21.42 19.95
C MET A 335 7.20 21.42 21.05
N ASP A 336 6.91 22.04 22.20
CA ASP A 336 7.86 22.26 23.29
C ASP A 336 8.57 20.97 23.77
N ASP A 337 7.83 19.85 23.88
CA ASP A 337 8.35 18.55 24.30
C ASP A 337 8.76 17.67 23.11
N GLY A 338 8.82 18.22 21.88
CA GLY A 338 9.13 17.52 20.66
C GLY A 338 10.61 17.21 20.49
N ALA A 339 10.93 16.18 19.71
CA ALA A 339 12.31 15.83 19.35
C ALA A 339 13.05 16.98 18.63
N ALA A 340 12.33 17.75 17.82
CA ALA A 340 12.83 18.90 17.09
C ALA A 340 13.22 20.06 18.03
N ALA A 341 12.42 20.33 19.08
CA ALA A 341 12.69 21.36 20.06
C ALA A 341 14.00 21.08 20.82
N GLU A 342 14.18 19.84 21.28
CA GLU A 342 15.42 19.42 21.97
C GLU A 342 16.67 19.53 21.08
N ALA A 343 16.50 19.36 19.77
CA ALA A 343 17.59 19.51 18.81
C ALA A 343 17.85 20.97 18.38
N GLY A 344 17.07 21.93 18.87
CA GLY A 344 17.19 23.35 18.56
C GLY A 344 16.64 23.76 17.19
N MET A 345 15.68 23.01 16.65
CA MET A 345 14.86 23.40 15.50
C MET A 345 13.94 24.56 15.91
N LEU A 346 13.69 25.50 15.02
CA LEU A 346 12.88 26.68 15.29
C LEU A 346 11.80 26.85 14.24
N LYS A 347 10.73 27.54 14.61
CA LYS A 347 9.76 28.07 13.65
C LYS A 347 10.49 28.94 12.62
N GLY A 348 10.15 28.78 11.34
CA GLY A 348 10.77 29.46 10.21
C GLY A 348 11.95 28.70 9.59
N ASP A 349 12.40 27.59 10.17
CA ASP A 349 13.36 26.71 9.52
C ASP A 349 12.70 26.05 8.30
N VAL A 350 13.49 25.79 7.26
CA VAL A 350 13.07 24.94 6.14
C VAL A 350 13.94 23.68 6.14
N ILE A 351 13.34 22.53 6.34
CA ILE A 351 14.03 21.22 6.27
C ILE A 351 14.33 20.94 4.81
N VAL A 352 15.60 20.75 4.47
CA VAL A 352 16.11 20.51 3.11
C VAL A 352 16.79 19.15 2.95
N GLU A 353 17.21 18.50 4.05
CA GLU A 353 17.84 17.19 4.01
C GLU A 353 17.58 16.41 5.30
N LEU A 354 17.42 15.08 5.20
CA LEU A 354 17.38 14.13 6.30
C LEU A 354 18.31 12.96 5.97
N ASN A 355 19.32 12.70 6.83
CA ASN A 355 20.30 11.62 6.66
C ASN A 355 20.95 11.59 5.27
N LYS A 356 21.32 12.73 4.70
CA LYS A 356 21.88 12.91 3.35
C LYS A 356 20.87 12.66 2.20
N VAL A 357 19.60 12.49 2.51
CA VAL A 357 18.54 12.42 1.51
C VAL A 357 17.90 13.81 1.38
N THR A 358 17.94 14.39 0.19
CA THR A 358 17.32 15.71 -0.08
C THR A 358 15.82 15.66 0.17
N VAL A 359 15.32 16.56 0.98
CA VAL A 359 13.89 16.70 1.29
C VAL A 359 13.29 17.83 0.45
N ARG A 360 12.43 17.51 -0.50
CA ARG A 360 11.81 18.48 -1.42
C ARG A 360 10.42 18.91 -1.03
N ASN A 361 9.69 18.05 -0.33
CA ASN A 361 8.30 18.28 0.09
C ASN A 361 7.95 17.44 1.32
N MET A 362 6.74 17.64 1.86
CA MET A 362 6.26 16.91 3.04
C MET A 362 6.18 15.39 2.82
N GLY A 363 5.75 14.95 1.62
CA GLY A 363 5.68 13.51 1.30
C GLY A 363 7.06 12.86 1.39
N HIS A 364 8.09 13.53 0.89
CA HIS A 364 9.47 13.05 0.98
C HIS A 364 9.93 12.97 2.45
N LEU A 365 9.70 14.03 3.25
CA LEU A 365 10.04 14.02 4.69
C LEU A 365 9.30 12.93 5.45
N GLN A 366 8.00 12.79 5.22
CA GLN A 366 7.17 11.77 5.87
C GLN A 366 7.61 10.36 5.49
N GLY A 367 7.90 10.12 4.21
CA GLY A 367 8.40 8.84 3.72
C GLY A 367 9.73 8.44 4.36
N GLU A 368 10.67 9.40 4.49
CA GLU A 368 11.94 9.17 5.16
C GLU A 368 11.74 8.88 6.66
N LEU A 369 10.95 9.70 7.36
CA LEU A 369 10.69 9.50 8.80
C LEU A 369 9.97 8.18 9.09
N ALA A 370 9.09 7.73 8.18
CA ALA A 370 8.34 6.50 8.35
C ALA A 370 9.20 5.23 8.44
N ARG A 371 10.46 5.29 8.02
CA ARG A 371 11.43 4.18 8.07
C ARG A 371 12.18 4.10 9.37
N HIS A 372 12.12 5.15 10.19
CA HIS A 372 12.86 5.25 11.44
C HIS A 372 12.02 4.83 12.65
N ASN A 373 12.73 4.43 13.71
CA ASN A 373 12.14 4.08 14.99
C ASN A 373 12.33 5.20 16.02
N PRO A 374 11.45 5.31 17.02
CA PRO A 374 11.72 6.14 18.20
C PRO A 374 13.06 5.76 18.84
N GLY A 375 13.81 6.76 19.29
CA GLY A 375 15.14 6.60 19.84
C GLY A 375 16.30 6.65 18.82
N GLU A 376 16.00 6.52 17.52
CA GLU A 376 17.03 6.69 16.49
C GLU A 376 17.47 8.16 16.38
N LYS A 377 18.76 8.35 16.10
CA LYS A 377 19.34 9.67 15.84
C LYS A 377 19.44 9.91 14.35
N VAL A 378 18.85 11.00 13.90
CA VAL A 378 18.88 11.43 12.50
C VAL A 378 19.57 12.79 12.37
N GLN A 379 20.23 13.00 11.22
CA GLN A 379 20.81 14.29 10.86
C GLN A 379 19.79 15.04 10.02
N VAL A 380 19.34 16.19 10.50
CA VAL A 380 18.40 17.06 9.78
C VAL A 380 19.12 18.34 9.39
N VAL A 381 19.20 18.64 8.09
CA VAL A 381 19.72 19.92 7.62
C VAL A 381 18.55 20.86 7.41
N VAL A 382 18.62 22.01 8.07
CA VAL A 382 17.63 23.08 7.93
C VAL A 382 18.27 24.32 7.32
N ASN A 383 17.56 24.98 6.43
CA ASN A 383 17.88 26.34 5.99
C ASN A 383 17.20 27.33 6.95
N ARG A 384 18.01 28.07 7.69
CA ARG A 384 17.59 29.10 8.63
C ARG A 384 18.07 30.47 8.13
N GLN A 385 17.16 31.26 7.56
CA GLN A 385 17.47 32.59 7.02
C GLN A 385 18.63 32.58 6.01
N GLY A 386 18.66 31.63 5.07
CA GLY A 386 19.68 31.49 4.04
C GLY A 386 20.96 30.76 4.48
N LYS A 387 21.04 30.28 5.74
CA LYS A 387 22.17 29.52 6.24
C LYS A 387 21.77 28.10 6.58
N GLU A 388 22.51 27.13 6.08
CA GLU A 388 22.31 25.74 6.45
C GLU A 388 22.84 25.45 7.85
N LYS A 389 22.08 24.68 8.59
CA LYS A 389 22.41 24.15 9.91
C LYS A 389 22.07 22.67 9.98
N THR A 390 23.02 21.87 10.43
CA THR A 390 22.79 20.45 10.69
C THR A 390 22.43 20.26 12.15
N LEU A 391 21.27 19.65 12.39
CA LEU A 391 20.75 19.30 13.70
C LEU A 391 20.77 17.79 13.87
N THR A 392 21.25 17.30 15.03
CA THR A 392 21.13 15.89 15.40
C THR A 392 19.87 15.73 16.23
N VAL A 393 18.87 15.04 15.67
CA VAL A 393 17.56 14.86 16.30
C VAL A 393 17.43 13.43 16.79
N THR A 394 17.14 13.21 18.07
CA THR A 394 16.74 11.90 18.60
C THR A 394 15.22 11.79 18.46
N LEU A 395 14.78 10.94 17.54
CA LEU A 395 13.36 10.78 17.24
C LEU A 395 12.58 10.24 18.44
N LYS A 396 11.35 10.71 18.62
CA LYS A 396 10.43 10.30 19.69
C LYS A 396 9.22 9.58 19.10
N ASN A 397 8.50 8.84 19.95
CA ASN A 397 7.19 8.29 19.60
C ASN A 397 6.08 9.35 19.78
N SER A 398 4.83 9.00 19.45
CA SER A 398 3.67 9.89 19.60
C SER A 398 3.35 10.28 21.05
N LYS A 399 3.93 9.59 22.04
CA LYS A 399 3.83 9.91 23.48
C LYS A 399 4.94 10.87 23.96
N GLY A 400 5.83 11.30 23.06
CA GLY A 400 6.92 12.22 23.36
C GLY A 400 8.13 11.58 24.03
N ASN A 401 8.27 10.26 23.98
CA ASN A 401 9.42 9.52 24.52
C ASN A 401 10.03 8.55 23.48
N THR A 402 11.06 7.81 23.87
CA THR A 402 11.77 6.87 23.01
C THR A 402 11.40 5.41 23.29
N ASP A 403 10.40 5.16 24.12
CA ASP A 403 10.00 3.80 24.50
C ASP A 403 9.39 3.07 23.30
N VAL A 404 9.65 1.76 23.24
CA VAL A 404 8.99 0.88 22.29
C VAL A 404 7.52 0.73 22.72
N LEU A 405 6.62 1.12 21.82
CA LEU A 405 5.19 0.96 22.05
C LEU A 405 4.84 -0.50 21.74
N THR A 406 4.37 -1.23 22.73
CA THR A 406 3.83 -2.59 22.54
C THR A 406 2.38 -2.58 22.96
N LYS A 407 1.53 -3.29 22.21
CA LYS A 407 0.18 -3.60 22.69
C LYS A 407 0.32 -4.65 23.83
N LYS A 408 0.71 -4.18 25.02
CA LYS A 408 0.78 -5.00 26.23
C LYS A 408 -0.27 -4.53 27.23
N GLY A 409 -0.69 -5.44 28.10
CA GLY A 409 -1.71 -5.13 29.07
C GLY A 409 -3.05 -4.79 28.42
N ILE A 410 -3.74 -3.79 28.96
CA ILE A 410 -5.07 -3.38 28.47
C ILE A 410 -5.05 -2.77 27.06
N ASP A 411 -3.89 -2.29 26.55
CA ASP A 411 -3.77 -1.80 25.17
C ASP A 411 -3.98 -2.94 24.15
N ALA A 412 -3.68 -4.19 24.53
CA ALA A 412 -3.94 -5.38 23.71
C ALA A 412 -5.45 -5.63 23.51
N LEU A 413 -6.31 -5.06 24.35
CA LEU A 413 -7.75 -5.15 24.23
C LEU A 413 -8.28 -4.38 23.01
N GLY A 414 -7.46 -3.47 22.44
CA GLY A 414 -7.85 -2.62 21.29
C GLY A 414 -8.96 -1.65 21.67
N VAL A 415 -8.84 -1.00 22.81
CA VAL A 415 -9.87 -0.09 23.34
C VAL A 415 -9.23 1.08 24.09
N THR A 416 -9.80 2.26 23.92
CA THR A 416 -9.44 3.44 24.71
C THR A 416 -10.51 3.67 25.77
N PHE A 417 -10.09 3.82 27.01
CA PHE A 417 -10.97 4.09 28.15
C PHE A 417 -11.00 5.57 28.50
N LYS A 418 -12.11 6.00 29.12
CA LYS A 418 -12.27 7.32 29.69
C LYS A 418 -12.90 7.17 31.07
N THR A 419 -12.36 7.88 32.07
CA THR A 419 -13.03 8.05 33.35
C THR A 419 -14.27 8.94 33.16
N PRO A 420 -15.48 8.44 33.42
CA PRO A 420 -16.70 9.19 33.24
C PRO A 420 -16.85 10.28 34.29
N THR A 421 -17.46 11.39 33.92
CA THR A 421 -17.85 12.46 34.85
C THR A 421 -19.05 12.04 35.71
N ALA A 422 -19.30 12.75 36.82
CA ALA A 422 -20.46 12.47 37.66
C ALA A 422 -21.79 12.62 36.89
N GLN A 423 -21.87 13.55 35.94
CA GLN A 423 -23.05 13.73 35.09
C GLN A 423 -23.24 12.55 34.12
N GLU A 424 -22.14 12.03 33.55
CA GLU A 424 -22.18 10.86 32.70
C GLU A 424 -22.65 9.64 33.50
N LEU A 425 -22.11 9.40 34.71
CA LEU A 425 -22.54 8.29 35.57
C LEU A 425 -24.04 8.35 35.91
N MET A 426 -24.56 9.55 36.20
CA MET A 426 -26.00 9.74 36.41
C MET A 426 -26.82 9.38 35.17
N LYS A 427 -26.37 9.78 33.99
CA LYS A 427 -27.05 9.45 32.71
C LYS A 427 -27.13 7.95 32.47
N TYR A 428 -26.13 7.19 32.90
CA TYR A 428 -26.12 5.72 32.79
C TYR A 428 -26.80 5.01 33.98
N GLY A 429 -27.25 5.76 34.99
CA GLY A 429 -27.93 5.20 36.18
C GLY A 429 -27.01 4.40 37.08
N VAL A 430 -25.71 4.66 37.06
CA VAL A 430 -24.70 3.92 37.84
C VAL A 430 -23.85 4.84 38.68
N ARG A 431 -23.21 4.30 39.72
CA ARG A 431 -22.36 5.09 40.63
C ARG A 431 -20.88 5.06 40.26
N LYS A 432 -20.44 4.02 39.57
CA LYS A 432 -19.04 3.78 39.19
C LYS A 432 -19.00 3.04 37.86
N GLY A 433 -17.91 3.18 37.13
CA GLY A 433 -17.68 2.47 35.88
C GLY A 433 -16.56 3.13 35.07
N VAL A 434 -16.21 2.50 33.96
CA VAL A 434 -15.21 2.97 33.00
C VAL A 434 -15.89 3.05 31.62
N LEU A 435 -15.81 4.22 30.99
CA LEU A 435 -16.46 4.46 29.70
C LEU A 435 -15.52 4.02 28.55
N VAL A 436 -16.04 3.19 27.65
CA VAL A 436 -15.39 2.89 26.37
C VAL A 436 -15.49 4.12 25.48
N LYS A 437 -14.36 4.77 25.20
CA LYS A 437 -14.24 5.98 24.37
C LYS A 437 -14.15 5.63 22.90
N SER A 438 -13.29 4.67 22.54
CA SER A 438 -13.15 4.15 21.18
C SER A 438 -12.78 2.68 21.22
N VAL A 439 -13.13 1.95 20.16
CA VAL A 439 -12.81 0.53 19.98
C VAL A 439 -12.05 0.39 18.67
N GLU A 440 -10.86 -0.18 18.73
CA GLU A 440 -10.04 -0.46 17.56
C GLU A 440 -10.58 -1.69 16.82
N GLN A 441 -10.64 -1.59 15.52
CA GLN A 441 -11.02 -2.70 14.67
C GLN A 441 -10.03 -3.88 14.84
N GLY A 442 -10.57 -5.10 14.91
CA GLY A 442 -9.75 -6.30 15.14
C GLY A 442 -9.24 -6.46 16.56
N GLY A 443 -9.41 -5.48 17.45
CA GLY A 443 -9.13 -5.62 18.89
C GLY A 443 -10.04 -6.62 19.60
N ALA A 444 -9.65 -7.13 20.76
CA ALA A 444 -10.41 -8.10 21.53
C ALA A 444 -11.84 -7.59 21.86
N PHE A 445 -11.98 -6.30 22.15
CA PHE A 445 -13.28 -5.67 22.43
C PHE A 445 -14.18 -5.62 21.20
N ALA A 446 -13.60 -5.31 20.00
CA ALA A 446 -14.35 -5.32 18.74
C ALA A 446 -14.85 -6.73 18.40
N ARG A 447 -13.98 -7.75 18.53
CA ARG A 447 -14.36 -9.16 18.31
C ARG A 447 -15.46 -9.64 19.25
N ALA A 448 -15.48 -9.15 20.48
CA ALA A 448 -16.54 -9.43 21.44
C ALA A 448 -17.84 -8.64 21.16
N GLY A 449 -17.84 -7.73 20.19
CA GLY A 449 -19.02 -6.90 19.83
C GLY A 449 -19.27 -5.72 20.77
N ILE A 450 -18.28 -5.32 21.57
CA ILE A 450 -18.37 -4.13 22.43
C ILE A 450 -18.22 -2.88 21.57
N GLN A 451 -19.10 -1.90 21.76
CA GLN A 451 -19.12 -0.68 21.00
C GLN A 451 -18.75 0.54 21.85
N GLU A 452 -18.44 1.65 21.21
CA GLU A 452 -18.24 2.95 21.87
C GLU A 452 -19.43 3.35 22.73
N LYS A 453 -19.16 4.15 23.75
CA LYS A 453 -20.15 4.59 24.73
C LYS A 453 -20.71 3.48 25.61
N PHE A 454 -20.13 2.29 25.60
CA PHE A 454 -20.42 1.25 26.59
C PHE A 454 -19.75 1.60 27.90
N LEU A 455 -20.48 1.64 29.01
CA LEU A 455 -19.95 1.89 30.34
C LEU A 455 -19.76 0.56 31.06
N ILE A 456 -18.52 0.16 31.27
CA ILE A 456 -18.16 -1.05 31.99
C ILE A 456 -18.34 -0.81 33.48
N VAL A 457 -19.10 -1.68 34.15
CA VAL A 457 -19.37 -1.60 35.58
C VAL A 457 -18.62 -2.70 36.35
N LYS A 458 -18.53 -3.89 35.74
CA LYS A 458 -17.95 -5.07 36.39
C LYS A 458 -17.19 -5.92 35.34
N ILE A 459 -16.06 -6.47 35.76
CA ILE A 459 -15.30 -7.46 35.00
C ILE A 459 -15.09 -8.66 35.88
N ASN A 460 -15.52 -9.86 35.46
CA ASN A 460 -15.63 -11.05 36.28
C ASN A 460 -16.40 -10.69 37.57
N ASP A 461 -15.77 -10.84 38.72
CA ASP A 461 -16.38 -10.48 40.00
C ASP A 461 -15.93 -9.11 40.55
N ALA A 462 -15.04 -8.42 39.86
CA ALA A 462 -14.49 -7.12 40.27
C ALA A 462 -15.31 -5.93 39.73
N VAL A 463 -15.72 -5.03 40.59
CA VAL A 463 -16.27 -3.74 40.21
C VAL A 463 -15.12 -2.84 39.74
N VAL A 464 -15.25 -2.22 38.54
CA VAL A 464 -14.23 -1.36 37.98
C VAL A 464 -14.66 0.10 38.04
N SER A 465 -13.71 1.00 38.29
CA SER A 465 -13.91 2.46 38.37
C SER A 465 -12.82 3.24 37.63
N SER A 466 -11.75 2.59 37.22
CA SER A 466 -10.62 3.13 36.50
C SER A 466 -10.05 2.13 35.51
N ASP A 467 -9.26 2.63 34.55
CA ASP A 467 -8.44 1.82 33.63
C ASP A 467 -7.48 0.90 34.37
N LYS A 468 -6.92 1.34 35.51
CA LYS A 468 -6.05 0.54 36.38
C LYS A 468 -6.76 -0.68 36.99
N ASP A 469 -8.07 -0.56 37.26
CA ASP A 469 -8.84 -1.71 37.73
C ASP A 469 -8.98 -2.77 36.63
N ILE A 470 -9.19 -2.32 35.39
CA ILE A 470 -9.25 -3.20 34.21
C ILE A 470 -7.89 -3.86 33.98
N GLU A 471 -6.81 -3.07 34.04
CA GLU A 471 -5.44 -3.57 33.87
C GLU A 471 -5.09 -4.64 34.91
N LYS A 472 -5.50 -4.43 36.18
CA LYS A 472 -5.29 -5.42 37.25
C LYS A 472 -5.98 -6.75 36.93
N VAL A 473 -7.25 -6.72 36.48
CA VAL A 473 -7.99 -7.95 36.11
C VAL A 473 -7.36 -8.61 34.88
N TYR A 474 -6.98 -7.83 33.88
CA TYR A 474 -6.30 -8.31 32.69
C TYR A 474 -5.00 -9.03 33.05
N ASN A 475 -4.14 -8.40 33.86
CA ASN A 475 -2.87 -8.98 34.28
C ASN A 475 -3.07 -10.25 35.13
N GLN A 476 -4.09 -10.30 35.98
CA GLN A 476 -4.42 -11.51 36.72
C GLN A 476 -4.76 -12.69 35.81
N LEU A 477 -5.59 -12.44 34.77
CA LEU A 477 -6.01 -13.48 33.84
C LEU A 477 -4.90 -13.94 32.88
N THR A 478 -3.99 -13.03 32.52
CA THR A 478 -2.90 -13.35 31.58
C THR A 478 -1.65 -13.88 32.23
N THR A 479 -1.44 -13.63 33.56
CA THR A 479 -0.25 -14.07 34.29
C THR A 479 -0.49 -15.39 35.00
N SER A 480 -1.71 -15.66 35.48
CA SER A 480 -2.09 -16.91 36.17
C SER A 480 -2.51 -17.98 35.15
N ARG A 481 -1.55 -18.51 34.38
CA ARG A 481 -1.83 -19.61 33.44
C ARG A 481 -1.86 -20.95 34.15
N ASP A 482 -3.04 -21.44 34.49
CA ASP A 482 -3.32 -22.87 34.43
C ASP A 482 -3.42 -23.23 32.94
N ALA A 483 -2.62 -24.17 32.48
CA ALA A 483 -2.45 -24.50 31.06
C ALA A 483 -3.75 -24.96 30.36
N ASP A 484 -4.81 -25.22 31.10
CA ASP A 484 -6.09 -25.74 30.60
C ASP A 484 -7.24 -24.72 30.61
N GLN A 485 -7.01 -23.44 30.97
CA GLN A 485 -8.06 -22.43 30.97
C GLN A 485 -7.74 -21.31 29.98
N GLU A 486 -8.63 -21.10 28.99
CA GLU A 486 -8.58 -19.93 28.11
C GLU A 486 -8.84 -18.66 28.93
N PRO A 487 -7.98 -17.62 28.82
CA PRO A 487 -8.17 -16.38 29.57
C PRO A 487 -9.33 -15.57 28.96
N VAL A 488 -10.47 -15.56 29.65
CA VAL A 488 -11.68 -14.83 29.21
C VAL A 488 -12.05 -13.77 30.24
N MET A 489 -12.32 -12.54 29.78
CA MET A 489 -12.91 -11.48 30.59
C MET A 489 -14.42 -11.45 30.40
N PHE A 490 -15.19 -11.72 31.46
CA PHE A 490 -16.63 -11.53 31.46
C PHE A 490 -16.95 -10.09 31.88
N ILE A 491 -17.47 -9.30 30.96
CA ILE A 491 -17.70 -7.86 31.14
C ILE A 491 -19.19 -7.59 31.25
N VAL A 492 -19.56 -6.82 32.28
CA VAL A 492 -20.94 -6.34 32.49
C VAL A 492 -20.93 -4.82 32.45
N GLY A 493 -21.83 -4.22 31.70
CA GLY A 493 -21.94 -2.77 31.59
C GLY A 493 -23.26 -2.31 31.04
N VAL A 494 -23.37 -1.00 30.82
CA VAL A 494 -24.62 -0.33 30.45
C VAL A 494 -24.37 0.59 29.24
N TYR A 495 -25.28 0.60 28.29
CA TYR A 495 -25.34 1.57 27.20
C TYR A 495 -26.12 2.85 27.56
N PRO A 496 -25.98 3.95 26.81
CA PRO A 496 -26.68 5.22 27.11
C PRO A 496 -28.21 5.13 27.13
N ASN A 497 -28.76 4.11 26.49
CA ASN A 497 -30.21 3.82 26.48
C ASN A 497 -30.69 3.02 27.69
N GLY A 498 -29.83 2.81 28.69
CA GLY A 498 -30.13 2.04 29.90
C GLY A 498 -30.06 0.52 29.73
N ARG A 499 -29.73 0.01 28.53
CA ARG A 499 -29.64 -1.43 28.28
C ARG A 499 -28.35 -2.00 28.94
N THR A 500 -28.52 -2.93 29.84
CA THR A 500 -27.41 -3.75 30.36
C THR A 500 -26.98 -4.78 29.31
N ALA A 501 -25.68 -4.96 29.12
CA ALA A 501 -25.12 -5.95 28.22
C ALA A 501 -23.98 -6.73 28.91
N TYR A 502 -23.78 -7.95 28.45
CA TYR A 502 -22.81 -8.91 28.93
C TYR A 502 -21.95 -9.37 27.78
N TYR A 503 -20.65 -9.35 27.96
CA TYR A 503 -19.69 -9.75 26.93
C TYR A 503 -18.65 -10.71 27.50
N ALA A 504 -18.21 -11.65 26.69
CA ALA A 504 -17.06 -12.50 26.94
C ALA A 504 -15.96 -12.07 25.98
N VAL A 505 -14.86 -11.54 26.50
CA VAL A 505 -13.70 -11.11 25.74
C VAL A 505 -12.62 -12.17 25.87
N ASP A 506 -12.35 -12.87 24.80
CA ASP A 506 -11.27 -13.85 24.70
C ASP A 506 -9.92 -13.12 24.59
N LEU A 507 -8.99 -13.43 25.51
CA LEU A 507 -7.66 -12.85 25.57
C LEU A 507 -6.58 -13.78 24.99
N SER A 508 -6.96 -14.94 24.47
CA SER A 508 -6.02 -15.93 23.91
C SER A 508 -5.61 -15.62 22.47
N LYS A 509 -6.32 -14.68 21.81
CA LYS A 509 -6.19 -14.36 20.40
C LYS A 509 -5.69 -12.94 20.16
#